data_110ee3c343996646a382634970f5ae5d
#
_entry.id   110ee3c343996646a382634970f5ae5d
#
_cell.length_a   1.000
_cell.length_b   1.000
_cell.length_c   1.000
_cell.angle_alpha   90.00
_cell.angle_beta   90.00
_cell.angle_gamma   90.00
#
_symmetry.space_group_name_H-M   'P 1'
#
loop_
_entity.id
_entity.type
_entity.pdbx_description
1 polymer ?
#
loop_
_entity_poly.entity_id
_entity_poly.type
_entity_poly.pdbx_seq_one_letter_code
_entity_poly.pdbx_strand_id
1 'polypeptide(L)'
;MRLSKQKIRSNYDSAAKYYDFALLLYGIIGIRKAYRLRAVKLLRLQRGDCVVELGCGTGLNFPPIIERIGPEGRLIGVDLSPRMLACAGERVERAGWKNVELIRSDIAAYNFPEGVNGVLSTGVFGYIADYDDVIKAASHALVPGGRLAIMDGKRPEHLPSLVFNLIVRLSRSFGVTRDYFDNRTWESVERYFRETAFEQMYGGMIYISSGTAA
;
A
#
# COMPACT_ATOMS: atom_id res chain seq x y z
N MET A 1 18.20 10.66 -5.93
CA MET A 1 17.50 10.89 -7.22
C MET A 1 16.47 9.79 -7.39
N ARG A 2 15.19 10.15 -7.44
CA ARG A 2 14.08 9.20 -7.60
C ARG A 2 14.18 8.50 -8.95
N LEU A 3 13.81 7.22 -8.99
CA LEU A 3 13.71 6.46 -10.23
C LEU A 3 12.49 6.94 -11.05
N SER A 4 12.59 6.86 -12.39
CA SER A 4 11.43 7.10 -13.23
C SER A 4 10.35 6.05 -13.01
N LYS A 5 9.08 6.42 -13.19
CA LYS A 5 7.92 5.51 -13.11
C LYS A 5 8.11 4.28 -14.02
N GLN A 6 8.68 4.46 -15.21
CA GLN A 6 8.99 3.38 -16.14
C GLN A 6 10.03 2.40 -15.57
N LYS A 7 11.05 2.90 -14.88
CA LYS A 7 12.08 2.05 -14.25
C LYS A 7 11.52 1.29 -13.05
N ILE A 8 10.71 1.95 -12.23
CA ILE A 8 10.00 1.32 -11.10
C ILE A 8 9.13 0.17 -11.64
N ARG A 9 8.27 0.45 -12.62
CA ARG A 9 7.44 -0.56 -13.28
C ARG A 9 8.27 -1.74 -13.80
N SER A 10 9.35 -1.48 -14.54
CA SER A 10 10.22 -2.54 -15.09
C SER A 10 10.83 -3.44 -14.01
N ASN A 11 11.24 -2.87 -12.87
CA ASN A 11 11.76 -3.63 -11.73
C ASN A 11 10.69 -4.57 -11.16
N TYR A 12 9.46 -4.06 -10.94
CA TYR A 12 8.34 -4.86 -10.43
C TYR A 12 7.85 -5.90 -11.43
N ASP A 13 7.79 -5.56 -12.73
CA ASP A 13 7.48 -6.53 -13.80
C ASP A 13 8.48 -7.70 -13.80
N SER A 14 9.77 -7.43 -13.58
CA SER A 14 10.80 -8.47 -13.53
C SER A 14 10.70 -9.32 -12.25
N ALA A 15 10.31 -8.72 -11.14
CA ALA A 15 10.23 -9.38 -9.84
C ALA A 15 8.90 -10.14 -9.62
N ALA A 16 7.84 -9.87 -10.38
CA ALA A 16 6.47 -10.29 -10.08
C ALA A 16 6.34 -11.80 -9.77
N LYS A 17 6.95 -12.68 -10.57
CA LYS A 17 6.91 -14.14 -10.36
C LYS A 17 7.54 -14.60 -9.04
N TYR A 18 8.57 -13.90 -8.58
CA TYR A 18 9.34 -14.27 -7.38
C TYR A 18 9.03 -13.35 -6.21
N TYR A 19 8.18 -12.35 -6.43
CA TYR A 19 7.91 -11.31 -5.43
C TYR A 19 7.32 -11.89 -4.15
N ASP A 20 6.29 -12.73 -4.27
CA ASP A 20 5.67 -13.38 -3.13
C ASP A 20 6.64 -14.33 -2.42
N PHE A 21 7.48 -15.06 -3.17
CA PHE A 21 8.52 -15.93 -2.62
C PHE A 21 9.64 -15.12 -1.93
N ALA A 22 10.10 -14.03 -2.55
CA ALA A 22 11.06 -13.13 -1.93
C ALA A 22 10.48 -12.52 -0.64
N LEU A 23 9.22 -12.09 -0.66
CA LEU A 23 8.52 -11.63 0.53
C LEU A 23 8.29 -12.74 1.56
N LEU A 24 8.13 -14.02 1.14
CA LEU A 24 8.05 -15.16 2.05
C LEU A 24 9.40 -15.39 2.74
N LEU A 25 10.53 -15.29 2.01
CA LEU A 25 11.87 -15.37 2.60
C LEU A 25 12.13 -14.21 3.59
N TYR A 26 11.72 -12.99 3.26
CA TYR A 26 11.66 -11.88 4.22
C TYR A 26 10.61 -12.09 5.31
N GLY A 27 9.59 -12.89 5.05
CA GLY A 27 8.46 -13.22 5.92
C GLY A 27 8.69 -14.44 6.82
N ILE A 28 9.80 -15.20 6.65
CA ILE A 28 10.26 -16.21 7.64
C ILE A 28 10.40 -15.57 9.03
N ILE A 29 10.57 -14.26 9.07
CA ILE A 29 10.56 -13.49 10.32
C ILE A 29 9.12 -13.13 10.79
N GLY A 30 8.05 -13.57 10.10
CA GLY A 30 6.63 -13.37 10.50
C GLY A 30 6.12 -11.92 10.49
N ILE A 31 6.99 -11.00 10.33
CA ILE A 31 6.89 -9.60 10.66
C ILE A 31 6.00 -8.82 9.66
N ARG A 32 6.17 -9.06 8.35
CA ARG A 32 5.43 -8.32 7.32
C ARG A 32 3.94 -8.67 7.25
N LYS A 33 3.57 -9.93 7.54
CA LYS A 33 2.17 -10.36 7.55
C LYS A 33 1.38 -9.66 8.66
N ALA A 34 1.95 -9.60 9.86
CA ALA A 34 1.30 -8.96 11.01
C ALA A 34 0.98 -7.48 10.75
N TYR A 35 1.88 -6.74 10.07
CA TYR A 35 1.68 -5.32 9.80
C TYR A 35 0.67 -5.04 8.70
N ARG A 36 0.65 -5.86 7.65
CA ARG A 36 -0.41 -5.79 6.64
C ARG A 36 -1.77 -6.01 7.27
N LEU A 37 -1.90 -7.03 8.11
CA LEU A 37 -3.12 -7.30 8.87
C LEU A 37 -3.47 -6.13 9.81
N ARG A 38 -2.45 -5.50 10.42
CA ARG A 38 -2.65 -4.30 11.26
C ARG A 38 -3.19 -3.13 10.43
N ALA A 39 -2.60 -2.84 9.25
CA ALA A 39 -3.07 -1.78 8.37
C ALA A 39 -4.52 -2.03 7.91
N VAL A 40 -4.85 -3.26 7.50
CA VAL A 40 -6.23 -3.63 7.14
C VAL A 40 -7.18 -3.49 8.34
N LYS A 41 -6.75 -3.84 9.55
CA LYS A 41 -7.57 -3.70 10.78
C LYS A 41 -7.90 -2.24 11.08
N LEU A 42 -6.98 -1.31 10.79
CA LEU A 42 -7.18 0.12 11.03
C LEU A 42 -8.24 0.74 10.13
N LEU A 43 -8.57 0.11 9.00
CA LEU A 43 -9.67 0.53 8.14
C LEU A 43 -11.05 0.30 8.79
N ARG A 44 -11.18 -0.56 9.80
CA ARG A 44 -12.43 -0.89 10.49
C ARG A 44 -13.57 -1.31 9.54
N LEU A 45 -13.21 -2.05 8.49
CA LEU A 45 -14.12 -2.47 7.42
C LEU A 45 -15.32 -3.27 7.92
N GLN A 46 -16.46 -3.04 7.27
CA GLN A 46 -17.73 -3.72 7.50
C GLN A 46 -18.13 -4.53 6.25
N ARG A 47 -19.11 -5.44 6.41
CA ARG A 47 -19.72 -6.13 5.27
C ARG A 47 -20.39 -5.13 4.33
N GLY A 48 -20.19 -5.32 3.03
CA GLY A 48 -20.71 -4.44 1.98
C GLY A 48 -19.82 -3.24 1.64
N ASP A 49 -18.72 -3.00 2.38
CA ASP A 49 -17.83 -1.88 2.13
C ASP A 49 -17.16 -1.94 0.75
N CYS A 50 -16.95 -0.75 0.17
CA CYS A 50 -16.12 -0.55 -1.01
C CYS A 50 -14.70 -0.13 -0.57
N VAL A 51 -13.69 -0.88 -1.01
CA VAL A 51 -12.30 -0.66 -0.65
C VAL A 51 -11.45 -0.47 -1.90
N VAL A 52 -10.58 0.55 -1.87
CA VAL A 52 -9.55 0.76 -2.89
C VAL A 52 -8.18 0.45 -2.30
N GLU A 53 -7.43 -0.46 -2.91
CA GLU A 53 -6.03 -0.70 -2.58
C GLU A 53 -5.12 -0.07 -3.62
N LEU A 54 -4.38 0.95 -3.23
CA LEU A 54 -3.40 1.67 -4.06
C LEU A 54 -2.07 0.93 -4.03
N GLY A 55 -1.60 0.49 -5.21
CA GLY A 55 -0.41 -0.34 -5.37
C GLY A 55 -0.63 -1.75 -4.83
N CYS A 56 -1.69 -2.40 -5.27
CA CYS A 56 -2.10 -3.72 -4.77
C CYS A 56 -1.07 -4.84 -5.04
N GLY A 57 -0.16 -4.65 -6.00
CA GLY A 57 0.85 -5.63 -6.37
C GLY A 57 0.20 -6.96 -6.76
N THR A 58 0.66 -8.04 -6.14
CA THR A 58 0.14 -9.40 -6.35
C THR A 58 -1.13 -9.72 -5.55
N GLY A 59 -1.75 -8.73 -4.89
CA GLY A 59 -2.98 -8.89 -4.12
C GLY A 59 -2.82 -9.58 -2.77
N LEU A 60 -1.68 -9.40 -2.09
CA LEU A 60 -1.42 -10.06 -0.79
C LEU A 60 -2.34 -9.58 0.34
N ASN A 61 -2.97 -8.40 0.21
CA ASN A 61 -3.92 -7.89 1.19
C ASN A 61 -5.38 -8.26 0.84
N PHE A 62 -5.64 -8.83 -0.34
CA PHE A 62 -7.00 -9.18 -0.76
C PHE A 62 -7.69 -10.14 0.21
N PRO A 63 -7.06 -11.26 0.64
CA PRO A 63 -7.73 -12.20 1.55
C PRO A 63 -8.26 -11.53 2.82
N PRO A 64 -7.47 -10.80 3.61
CA PRO A 64 -7.97 -10.17 4.82
C PRO A 64 -8.95 -9.00 4.58
N ILE A 65 -8.96 -8.38 3.39
CA ILE A 65 -9.97 -7.38 3.03
C ILE A 65 -11.29 -8.07 2.70
N ILE A 66 -11.26 -9.07 1.78
CA ILE A 66 -12.45 -9.80 1.34
C ILE A 66 -13.15 -10.51 2.51
N GLU A 67 -12.38 -11.08 3.45
CA GLU A 67 -12.93 -11.67 4.67
C GLU A 67 -13.81 -10.68 5.45
N ARG A 68 -13.44 -9.39 5.47
CA ARG A 68 -14.17 -8.34 6.21
C ARG A 68 -15.35 -7.79 5.45
N ILE A 69 -15.16 -7.46 4.16
CA ILE A 69 -16.22 -6.81 3.38
C ILE A 69 -17.28 -7.82 2.89
N GLY A 70 -16.97 -9.12 2.89
CA GLY A 70 -17.87 -10.15 2.41
C GLY A 70 -18.11 -10.12 0.89
N PRO A 71 -19.00 -10.99 0.37
CA PRO A 71 -19.31 -11.05 -1.06
C PRO A 71 -20.12 -9.83 -1.56
N GLU A 72 -20.79 -9.12 -0.69
CA GLU A 72 -21.58 -7.91 -0.99
C GLU A 72 -20.69 -6.66 -1.11
N GLY A 73 -19.47 -6.69 -0.54
CA GLY A 73 -18.50 -5.60 -0.64
C GLY A 73 -17.79 -5.61 -1.99
N ARG A 74 -17.06 -4.54 -2.28
CA ARG A 74 -16.27 -4.37 -3.50
C ARG A 74 -14.82 -4.04 -3.17
N LEU A 75 -13.88 -4.77 -3.77
CA LEU A 75 -12.45 -4.47 -3.67
C LEU A 75 -11.92 -4.03 -5.04
N ILE A 76 -11.28 -2.87 -5.09
CA ILE A 76 -10.62 -2.34 -6.28
C ILE A 76 -9.12 -2.33 -6.02
N GLY A 77 -8.38 -3.17 -6.74
CA GLY A 77 -6.91 -3.21 -6.71
C GLY A 77 -6.33 -2.38 -7.84
N VAL A 78 -5.57 -1.33 -7.50
CA VAL A 78 -4.92 -0.44 -8.48
C VAL A 78 -3.43 -0.69 -8.46
N ASP A 79 -2.82 -0.93 -9.63
CA ASP A 79 -1.36 -1.04 -9.78
C ASP A 79 -0.89 -0.57 -11.16
N LEU A 80 0.35 -0.09 -11.23
CA LEU A 80 0.98 0.37 -12.47
C LEU A 80 1.51 -0.81 -13.31
N SER A 81 1.91 -1.91 -12.66
CA SER A 81 2.55 -3.07 -13.27
C SER A 81 1.52 -4.08 -13.80
N PRO A 82 1.45 -4.33 -15.12
CA PRO A 82 0.54 -5.34 -15.67
C PRO A 82 0.88 -6.76 -15.21
N ARG A 83 2.16 -7.04 -14.89
CA ARG A 83 2.56 -8.35 -14.38
C ARG A 83 2.14 -8.59 -12.93
N MET A 84 2.19 -7.54 -12.10
CA MET A 84 1.66 -7.60 -10.73
C MET A 84 0.15 -7.86 -10.77
N LEU A 85 -0.58 -7.12 -11.62
CA LEU A 85 -2.03 -7.33 -11.79
C LEU A 85 -2.36 -8.71 -12.35
N ALA A 86 -1.54 -9.29 -13.23
CA ALA A 86 -1.72 -10.67 -13.70
C ALA A 86 -1.63 -11.66 -12.52
N CYS A 87 -0.61 -11.54 -11.66
CA CYS A 87 -0.50 -12.37 -10.46
C CYS A 87 -1.68 -12.17 -9.49
N ALA A 88 -2.14 -10.91 -9.33
CA ALA A 88 -3.33 -10.61 -8.54
C ALA A 88 -4.59 -11.27 -9.14
N GLY A 89 -4.76 -11.23 -10.48
CA GLY A 89 -5.85 -11.89 -11.20
C GLY A 89 -5.85 -13.41 -11.00
N GLU A 90 -4.69 -14.06 -11.14
CA GLU A 90 -4.56 -15.50 -10.84
C GLU A 90 -4.97 -15.83 -9.39
N ARG A 91 -4.65 -14.93 -8.43
CA ARG A 91 -5.06 -15.08 -7.03
C ARG A 91 -6.57 -14.96 -6.88
N VAL A 92 -7.17 -13.96 -7.53
CA VAL A 92 -8.64 -13.73 -7.54
C VAL A 92 -9.37 -14.93 -8.13
N GLU A 93 -8.93 -15.43 -9.28
CA GLU A 93 -9.51 -16.59 -9.94
C GLU A 93 -9.41 -17.86 -9.09
N ARG A 94 -8.23 -18.14 -8.54
CA ARG A 94 -7.99 -19.31 -7.68
C ARG A 94 -8.83 -19.28 -6.40
N ALA A 95 -9.08 -18.10 -5.85
CA ALA A 95 -9.92 -17.93 -4.66
C ALA A 95 -11.42 -17.86 -4.98
N GLY A 96 -11.81 -17.75 -6.25
CA GLY A 96 -13.18 -17.65 -6.69
C GLY A 96 -13.88 -16.33 -6.35
N TRP A 97 -13.13 -15.28 -6.04
CA TRP A 97 -13.71 -13.97 -5.70
C TRP A 97 -14.33 -13.30 -6.93
N LYS A 98 -15.59 -12.85 -6.81
CA LYS A 98 -16.34 -12.19 -7.88
C LYS A 98 -16.48 -10.68 -7.71
N ASN A 99 -16.06 -10.17 -6.55
CA ASN A 99 -16.21 -8.79 -6.13
C ASN A 99 -14.86 -8.03 -6.07
N VAL A 100 -13.86 -8.51 -6.82
CA VAL A 100 -12.55 -7.86 -6.97
C VAL A 100 -12.42 -7.33 -8.40
N GLU A 101 -12.10 -6.05 -8.51
CA GLU A 101 -11.76 -5.37 -9.76
C GLU A 101 -10.30 -4.99 -9.77
N LEU A 102 -9.61 -5.21 -10.90
CA LEU A 102 -8.19 -4.87 -11.07
C LEU A 102 -8.05 -3.77 -12.12
N ILE A 103 -7.46 -2.65 -11.72
CA ILE A 103 -7.30 -1.46 -12.55
C ILE A 103 -5.81 -1.18 -12.75
N ARG A 104 -5.39 -1.14 -14.01
CA ARG A 104 -4.05 -0.67 -14.35
C ARG A 104 -4.04 0.86 -14.44
N SER A 105 -3.45 1.51 -13.43
CA SER A 105 -3.32 2.97 -13.39
C SER A 105 -2.05 3.39 -12.64
N ASP A 106 -1.56 4.56 -13.00
CA ASP A 106 -0.68 5.33 -12.10
C ASP A 106 -1.54 5.86 -10.96
N ILE A 107 -1.11 5.62 -9.73
CA ILE A 107 -1.82 6.05 -8.52
C ILE A 107 -2.00 7.58 -8.50
N ALA A 108 -0.99 8.34 -8.97
CA ALA A 108 -1.07 9.80 -9.04
C ALA A 108 -2.09 10.32 -10.06
N ALA A 109 -2.54 9.47 -10.99
CA ALA A 109 -3.54 9.80 -12.01
C ALA A 109 -4.85 9.00 -11.82
N TYR A 110 -4.97 8.25 -10.70
CA TYR A 110 -6.13 7.43 -10.46
C TYR A 110 -7.32 8.27 -9.98
N ASN A 111 -8.44 8.10 -10.66
CA ASN A 111 -9.72 8.71 -10.26
C ASN A 111 -10.49 7.73 -9.39
N PHE A 112 -10.68 8.08 -8.13
CA PHE A 112 -11.46 7.26 -7.21
C PHE A 112 -12.93 7.22 -7.61
N PRO A 113 -13.62 6.09 -7.43
CA PRO A 113 -15.08 6.03 -7.54
C PRO A 113 -15.72 6.74 -6.33
N GLU A 114 -17.01 7.00 -6.43
CA GLU A 114 -17.81 7.45 -5.30
C GLU A 114 -18.09 6.30 -4.31
N GLY A 115 -18.38 6.64 -3.07
CA GLY A 115 -18.81 5.67 -2.06
C GLY A 115 -17.71 4.75 -1.53
N VAL A 116 -16.45 5.20 -1.52
CA VAL A 116 -15.33 4.44 -0.95
C VAL A 116 -15.40 4.46 0.57
N ASN A 117 -15.38 3.29 1.22
CA ASN A 117 -15.36 3.16 2.68
C ASN A 117 -13.95 3.02 3.24
N GLY A 118 -13.03 2.43 2.46
CA GLY A 118 -11.65 2.23 2.87
C GLY A 118 -10.63 2.43 1.76
N VAL A 119 -9.52 3.11 2.07
CA VAL A 119 -8.36 3.21 1.17
C VAL A 119 -7.16 2.62 1.88
N LEU A 120 -6.53 1.62 1.25
CA LEU A 120 -5.32 0.97 1.74
C LEU A 120 -4.15 1.23 0.81
N SER A 121 -2.95 1.40 1.36
CA SER A 121 -1.71 1.29 0.59
C SER A 121 -0.60 0.68 1.45
N THR A 122 0.20 -0.22 0.85
CA THR A 122 1.30 -0.89 1.56
C THR A 122 2.57 -0.93 0.72
N GLY A 123 3.57 -0.10 1.09
CA GLY A 123 4.91 -0.10 0.48
C GLY A 123 4.98 0.57 -0.89
N VAL A 124 4.21 1.63 -1.13
CA VAL A 124 4.08 2.27 -2.44
C VAL A 124 4.34 3.78 -2.40
N PHE A 125 3.90 4.46 -1.37
CA PHE A 125 3.98 5.92 -1.31
C PHE A 125 5.39 6.47 -1.33
N GLY A 126 6.40 5.68 -0.93
CA GLY A 126 7.81 6.06 -1.08
C GLY A 126 8.24 6.31 -2.53
N TYR A 127 7.51 5.77 -3.52
CA TYR A 127 7.76 5.98 -4.95
C TYR A 127 7.00 7.18 -5.53
N ILE A 128 5.97 7.68 -4.84
CA ILE A 128 5.06 8.72 -5.34
C ILE A 128 5.61 10.10 -4.99
N ALA A 129 5.86 10.93 -6.00
CA ALA A 129 6.31 12.30 -5.76
C ALA A 129 5.16 13.19 -5.26
N ASP A 130 4.01 13.04 -5.90
CA ASP A 130 2.81 13.86 -5.66
C ASP A 130 1.89 13.17 -4.64
N TYR A 131 2.50 12.59 -3.57
CA TYR A 131 1.76 11.79 -2.58
C TYR A 131 0.72 12.61 -1.80
N ASP A 132 0.95 13.91 -1.60
CA ASP A 132 0.02 14.80 -0.90
C ASP A 132 -1.29 14.92 -1.68
N ASP A 133 -1.22 15.11 -3.00
CA ASP A 133 -2.39 15.19 -3.88
C ASP A 133 -3.19 13.88 -3.89
N VAL A 134 -2.49 12.73 -3.89
CA VAL A 134 -3.13 11.41 -3.83
C VAL A 134 -3.87 11.23 -2.51
N ILE A 135 -3.26 11.61 -1.39
CA ILE A 135 -3.88 11.51 -0.06
C ILE A 135 -5.07 12.46 0.07
N LYS A 136 -4.95 13.67 -0.49
CA LYS A 136 -6.06 14.63 -0.57
C LYS A 136 -7.21 14.09 -1.43
N ALA A 137 -6.93 13.52 -2.60
CA ALA A 137 -7.95 12.90 -3.44
C ALA A 137 -8.65 11.74 -2.73
N ALA A 138 -7.91 10.89 -2.00
CA ALA A 138 -8.47 9.82 -1.19
C ALA A 138 -9.39 10.35 -0.09
N SER A 139 -9.05 11.47 0.57
CA SER A 139 -9.91 12.06 1.61
C SER A 139 -11.25 12.55 1.08
N HIS A 140 -11.29 13.03 -0.18
CA HIS A 140 -12.54 13.48 -0.82
C HIS A 140 -13.38 12.33 -1.38
N ALA A 141 -12.76 11.19 -1.72
CA ALA A 141 -13.46 10.02 -2.25
C ALA A 141 -14.08 9.14 -1.17
N LEU A 142 -13.55 9.20 0.03
CA LEU A 142 -14.06 8.45 1.16
C LEU A 142 -15.41 9.01 1.65
N VAL A 143 -16.33 8.13 1.94
CA VAL A 143 -17.57 8.50 2.62
C VAL A 143 -17.26 9.08 4.02
N PRO A 144 -18.15 9.92 4.60
CA PRO A 144 -17.99 10.35 5.99
C PRO A 144 -17.80 9.16 6.94
N GLY A 145 -16.75 9.19 7.74
CA GLY A 145 -16.35 8.05 8.59
C GLY A 145 -15.54 6.95 7.89
N GLY A 146 -15.38 7.00 6.56
CA GLY A 146 -14.48 6.13 5.81
C GLY A 146 -13.01 6.32 6.23
N ARG A 147 -12.15 5.34 6.01
CA ARG A 147 -10.81 5.34 6.57
C ARG A 147 -9.71 5.12 5.55
N LEU A 148 -8.61 5.83 5.76
CA LEU A 148 -7.34 5.60 5.06
C LEU A 148 -6.35 4.91 6.00
N ALA A 149 -5.57 3.94 5.46
CA ALA A 149 -4.39 3.39 6.13
C ALA A 149 -3.23 3.25 5.12
N ILE A 150 -2.09 3.84 5.47
CA ILE A 150 -0.85 3.77 4.69
C ILE A 150 0.21 3.10 5.56
N MET A 151 0.79 2.00 5.06
CA MET A 151 1.97 1.36 5.63
C MET A 151 3.14 1.55 4.67
N ASP A 152 4.21 2.18 5.12
CA ASP A 152 5.37 2.41 4.25
C ASP A 152 6.69 2.50 5.04
N GLY A 153 7.81 2.69 4.31
CA GLY A 153 9.12 2.87 4.88
C GLY A 153 9.40 4.33 5.26
N LYS A 154 10.08 4.53 6.37
CA LYS A 154 10.63 5.84 6.77
C LYS A 154 12.10 5.68 7.17
N ARG A 155 12.87 6.75 7.06
CA ARG A 155 14.24 6.76 7.56
C ARG A 155 14.23 6.69 9.09
N PRO A 156 14.85 5.65 9.70
CA PRO A 156 14.94 5.55 11.15
C PRO A 156 15.88 6.60 11.74
N GLU A 157 15.51 7.18 12.87
CA GLU A 157 16.24 8.28 13.49
C GLU A 157 17.56 7.82 14.16
N HIS A 158 17.55 6.59 14.70
CA HIS A 158 18.66 6.07 15.50
C HIS A 158 19.53 5.03 14.78
N LEU A 159 19.28 4.75 13.48
CA LEU A 159 20.07 3.78 12.74
C LEU A 159 21.34 4.43 12.17
N PRO A 160 22.53 3.88 12.43
CA PRO A 160 23.77 4.39 11.83
C PRO A 160 23.67 4.46 10.30
N SER A 161 24.13 5.56 9.72
CA SER A 161 24.04 5.81 8.26
C SER A 161 24.67 4.71 7.42
N LEU A 162 25.72 4.03 7.94
CA LEU A 162 26.36 2.91 7.26
C LEU A 162 25.40 1.72 7.11
N VAL A 163 24.68 1.36 8.18
CA VAL A 163 23.71 0.26 8.19
C VAL A 163 22.52 0.60 7.30
N PHE A 164 22.01 1.82 7.40
CA PHE A 164 20.92 2.30 6.52
C PHE A 164 21.33 2.22 5.04
N ASN A 165 22.54 2.67 4.69
CA ASN A 165 23.05 2.61 3.32
C ASN A 165 23.17 1.18 2.80
N LEU A 166 23.56 0.22 3.66
CA LEU A 166 23.62 -1.19 3.30
C LEU A 166 22.21 -1.73 3.00
N ILE A 167 21.21 -1.40 3.84
CA ILE A 167 19.82 -1.79 3.61
C ILE A 167 19.31 -1.23 2.28
N VAL A 168 19.51 0.06 2.01
CA VAL A 168 19.14 0.70 0.73
C VAL A 168 19.84 0.00 -0.44
N ARG A 169 21.12 -0.33 -0.32
CA ARG A 169 21.89 -1.02 -1.37
C ARG A 169 21.32 -2.41 -1.67
N LEU A 170 20.98 -3.19 -0.65
CA LEU A 170 20.39 -4.53 -0.79
C LEU A 170 18.96 -4.47 -1.36
N SER A 171 18.22 -3.39 -1.10
CA SER A 171 16.86 -3.20 -1.58
C SER A 171 16.75 -2.56 -2.97
N ARG A 172 17.89 -2.25 -3.62
CA ARG A 172 17.92 -1.59 -4.96
C ARG A 172 17.23 -2.40 -6.06
N SER A 173 17.29 -3.71 -5.99
CA SER A 173 16.59 -4.60 -6.94
C SER A 173 15.08 -4.40 -6.95
N PHE A 174 14.50 -3.94 -5.83
CA PHE A 174 13.10 -3.57 -5.70
C PHE A 174 12.83 -2.09 -6.00
N GLY A 175 13.81 -1.37 -6.54
CA GLY A 175 13.66 0.06 -6.85
C GLY A 175 13.74 1.00 -5.65
N VAL A 176 14.09 0.49 -4.47
CA VAL A 176 14.22 1.31 -3.27
C VAL A 176 15.48 2.16 -3.37
N THR A 177 15.29 3.47 -3.29
CA THR A 177 16.36 4.49 -3.22
C THR A 177 16.32 5.20 -1.87
N ARG A 178 17.28 6.09 -1.58
CA ARG A 178 17.21 6.88 -0.35
C ARG A 178 15.97 7.76 -0.31
N ASP A 179 15.63 8.39 -1.43
CA ASP A 179 14.49 9.29 -1.58
C ASP A 179 13.13 8.60 -1.30
N TYR A 180 13.10 7.24 -1.37
CA TYR A 180 11.93 6.44 -0.98
C TYR A 180 11.51 6.67 0.47
N PHE A 181 12.48 6.90 1.36
CA PHE A 181 12.27 7.04 2.80
C PHE A 181 12.04 8.49 3.24
N ASP A 182 12.02 9.45 2.30
CA ASP A 182 11.93 10.88 2.61
C ASP A 182 10.48 11.40 2.58
N ASN A 183 9.52 10.61 2.06
CA ASN A 183 8.11 10.99 2.03
C ASN A 183 7.49 10.95 3.42
N ARG A 184 6.79 12.02 3.79
CA ARG A 184 6.14 12.20 5.08
C ARG A 184 4.62 12.12 4.93
N THR A 185 4.13 10.98 4.49
CA THR A 185 2.70 10.81 4.20
C THR A 185 1.81 11.00 5.43
N TRP A 186 2.34 10.75 6.64
CA TRP A 186 1.61 10.98 7.89
C TRP A 186 1.25 12.45 8.11
N GLU A 187 2.09 13.42 7.65
CA GLU A 187 1.78 14.85 7.72
C GLU A 187 0.59 15.20 6.81
N SER A 188 0.49 14.57 5.64
CA SER A 188 -0.69 14.70 4.77
C SER A 188 -1.93 14.05 5.36
N VAL A 189 -1.79 12.89 6.01
CA VAL A 189 -2.90 12.24 6.72
C VAL A 189 -3.40 13.14 7.85
N GLU A 190 -2.51 13.71 8.67
CA GLU A 190 -2.88 14.67 9.74
C GLU A 190 -3.58 15.91 9.20
N ARG A 191 -3.23 16.36 7.98
CA ARG A 191 -3.82 17.54 7.34
C ARG A 191 -5.23 17.31 6.80
N TYR A 192 -5.50 16.14 6.23
CA TYR A 192 -6.74 15.88 5.49
C TYR A 192 -7.72 14.96 6.21
N PHE A 193 -7.32 14.33 7.32
CA PHE A 193 -8.13 13.36 8.04
C PHE A 193 -8.30 13.76 9.51
N ARG A 194 -9.32 13.18 10.15
CA ARG A 194 -9.57 13.26 11.60
C ARG A 194 -9.16 11.94 12.27
N GLU A 195 -9.12 11.93 13.60
CA GLU A 195 -8.78 10.74 14.40
C GLU A 195 -7.55 10.00 13.85
N THR A 196 -6.50 10.77 13.56
CA THR A 196 -5.27 10.23 12.97
C THR A 196 -4.49 9.41 13.98
N ALA A 197 -3.81 8.38 13.48
CA ALA A 197 -2.87 7.57 14.27
C ALA A 197 -1.60 7.35 13.47
N PHE A 198 -0.47 7.36 14.18
CA PHE A 198 0.85 7.10 13.63
C PHE A 198 1.57 6.07 14.51
N GLU A 199 1.86 4.91 13.94
CA GLU A 199 2.55 3.81 14.60
C GLU A 199 3.90 3.57 13.91
N GLN A 200 4.98 3.42 14.68
CA GLN A 200 6.31 3.07 14.15
C GLN A 200 6.73 1.68 14.60
N MET A 201 7.49 1.01 13.74
CA MET A 201 7.94 -0.36 13.96
C MET A 201 9.37 -0.55 13.43
N TYR A 202 10.05 -1.61 13.91
CA TYR A 202 11.44 -1.90 13.54
C TYR A 202 12.40 -0.72 13.72
N GLY A 203 12.39 -0.13 14.91
CA GLY A 203 13.24 1.02 15.19
C GLY A 203 12.93 2.25 14.31
N GLY A 204 11.67 2.36 13.84
CA GLY A 204 11.23 3.47 13.00
C GLY A 204 11.45 3.30 11.50
N MET A 205 11.83 2.10 11.02
CA MET A 205 12.01 1.86 9.58
C MET A 205 10.71 1.70 8.81
N ILE A 206 9.66 1.24 9.48
CA ILE A 206 8.31 1.08 8.92
C ILE A 206 7.35 1.86 9.80
N TYR A 207 6.37 2.47 9.17
CA TYR A 207 5.27 3.14 9.87
C TYR A 207 3.92 2.70 9.30
N ILE A 208 2.89 2.87 10.11
CA ILE A 208 1.50 2.90 9.65
C ILE A 208 0.92 4.24 10.06
N SER A 209 0.38 4.98 9.09
CA SER A 209 -0.42 6.17 9.31
C SER A 209 -1.85 5.91 8.89
N SER A 210 -2.82 6.31 9.69
CA SER A 210 -4.25 6.13 9.39
C SER A 210 -5.05 7.33 9.85
N GLY A 211 -6.22 7.52 9.23
CA GLY A 211 -7.14 8.58 9.62
C GLY A 211 -8.56 8.29 9.14
N THR A 212 -9.52 9.04 9.66
CA THR A 212 -10.96 8.98 9.35
C THR A 212 -11.34 10.20 8.50
N ALA A 213 -12.06 9.99 7.40
CA ALA A 213 -12.61 11.08 6.59
C ALA A 213 -13.70 11.85 7.37
N ALA A 214 -13.83 13.15 7.07
CA ALA A 214 -14.75 14.08 7.75
C ALA A 214 -16.22 13.81 7.40
#